data_894a6824cd508a2afd3855b79fd0a365
#
_entry.id   894a6824cd508a2afd3855b79fd0a365
#
_cell.length_a   1.000
_cell.length_b   1.000
_cell.length_c   1.000
_cell.angle_alpha   90.00
_cell.angle_beta   90.00
_cell.angle_gamma   90.00
#
_symmetry.space_group_name_H-M   'P 1'
#
loop_
_entity.id
_entity.type
_entity.pdbx_description
1 polymer ?
#
loop_
_entity_poly.entity_id
_entity_poly.type
_entity_poly.pdbx_seq_one_letter_code
_entity_poly.pdbx_strand_id
1 'polypeptide(L)'
;MPANYHVHILGFGNESDTKKLKDIMTSFAERYKCKVTLDGCLSGEEYIRFIQSCDIGLNTQNPNADFNATSFPSKILSYLSNGLRVVSVRIPVVELSEIGGCMYFYNEQKPEEIAKVILKIDINEPYNSREIIKNLDNNLKVEMGELLS
;
A
#
# COMPACT_ATOMS: atom_id res chain seq x y z
N MET A 1 -11.96 5.47 11.80
CA MET A 1 -11.99 6.11 10.46
C MET A 1 -13.36 6.74 10.24
N PRO A 2 -13.45 7.97 9.66
CA PRO A 2 -14.70 8.63 9.28
C PRO A 2 -15.49 7.89 8.19
N ALA A 3 -16.76 8.28 7.98
CA ALA A 3 -17.67 7.61 7.05
C ALA A 3 -17.31 7.79 5.56
N ASN A 4 -16.49 8.79 5.24
CA ASN A 4 -16.01 9.04 3.88
C ASN A 4 -14.81 8.17 3.48
N TYR A 5 -14.36 7.29 4.35
CA TYR A 5 -13.32 6.30 4.03
C TYR A 5 -13.96 4.95 3.68
N HIS A 6 -13.37 4.31 2.68
CA HIS A 6 -13.71 2.96 2.27
C HIS A 6 -12.44 2.12 2.25
N VAL A 7 -12.40 1.05 3.04
CA VAL A 7 -11.28 0.12 3.09
C VAL A 7 -11.60 -1.08 2.22
N HIS A 8 -10.75 -1.33 1.26
CA HIS A 8 -10.80 -2.47 0.36
C HIS A 8 -9.79 -3.53 0.77
N ILE A 9 -10.22 -4.78 0.87
CA ILE A 9 -9.38 -5.93 1.15
C ILE A 9 -9.39 -6.82 -0.07
N LEU A 10 -8.24 -6.92 -0.75
CA LEU A 10 -8.02 -7.83 -1.87
C LEU A 10 -7.26 -9.06 -1.37
N GLY A 11 -7.77 -10.23 -1.70
CA GLY A 11 -7.12 -11.47 -1.34
C GLY A 11 -8.03 -12.67 -1.47
N PHE A 12 -7.43 -13.83 -1.32
CA PHE A 12 -8.12 -15.11 -1.26
C PHE A 12 -7.56 -15.94 -0.10
N GLY A 13 -8.35 -16.88 0.36
CA GLY A 13 -7.99 -17.80 1.43
C GLY A 13 -8.91 -19.01 1.40
N ASN A 14 -8.68 -19.95 2.32
CA ASN A 14 -9.61 -21.04 2.52
C ASN A 14 -10.97 -20.52 3.06
N GLU A 15 -12.00 -21.36 2.98
CA GLU A 15 -13.35 -20.98 3.41
C GLU A 15 -13.42 -20.57 4.89
N SER A 16 -12.68 -21.27 5.75
CA SER A 16 -12.65 -20.98 7.20
C SER A 16 -12.11 -19.58 7.48
N ASP A 17 -11.00 -19.20 6.86
CA ASP A 17 -10.37 -17.91 7.09
C ASP A 17 -11.17 -16.78 6.43
N THR A 18 -11.73 -17.03 5.25
CA THR A 18 -12.64 -16.09 4.59
C THR A 18 -13.88 -15.82 5.43
N LYS A 19 -14.45 -16.87 6.05
CA LYS A 19 -15.61 -16.74 6.95
C LYS A 19 -15.25 -15.90 8.18
N LYS A 20 -14.15 -16.23 8.86
CA LYS A 20 -13.67 -15.45 10.02
C LYS A 20 -13.47 -13.96 9.68
N LEU A 21 -12.87 -13.67 8.52
CA LEU A 21 -12.68 -12.31 8.07
C LEU A 21 -14.03 -11.59 7.87
N LYS A 22 -15.00 -12.24 7.23
CA LYS A 22 -16.34 -11.68 7.04
C LYS A 22 -17.06 -11.43 8.37
N ASP A 23 -16.92 -12.34 9.33
CA ASP A 23 -17.51 -12.18 10.67
C ASP A 23 -16.89 -10.98 11.40
N ILE A 24 -15.57 -10.81 11.31
CA ILE A 24 -14.86 -9.62 11.82
C ILE A 24 -15.37 -8.35 11.12
N MET A 25 -15.48 -8.34 9.80
CA MET A 25 -15.96 -7.18 9.03
C MET A 25 -17.38 -6.79 9.42
N THR A 26 -18.26 -7.75 9.65
CA THR A 26 -19.63 -7.50 10.12
C THR A 26 -19.62 -6.83 11.48
N SER A 27 -18.82 -7.32 12.42
CA SER A 27 -18.68 -6.70 13.74
C SER A 27 -18.08 -5.29 13.68
N PHE A 28 -17.19 -5.02 12.71
CA PHE A 28 -16.65 -3.68 12.48
C PHE A 28 -17.70 -2.73 11.91
N ALA A 29 -18.54 -3.17 10.98
CA ALA A 29 -19.58 -2.36 10.39
C ALA A 29 -20.59 -1.82 11.43
N GLU A 30 -20.80 -2.57 12.51
CA GLU A 30 -21.66 -2.15 13.63
C GLU A 30 -21.02 -1.07 14.53
N ARG A 31 -19.68 -1.02 14.57
CA ARG A 31 -18.93 -0.15 15.49
C ARG A 31 -18.35 1.09 14.82
N TYR A 32 -18.03 1.01 13.54
CA TYR A 32 -17.29 2.03 12.81
C TYR A 32 -18.06 2.54 11.61
N LYS A 33 -17.89 3.83 11.31
CA LYS A 33 -18.63 4.50 10.23
C LYS A 33 -18.01 4.27 8.84
N CYS A 34 -16.73 3.91 8.75
CA CYS A 34 -16.09 3.63 7.47
C CYS A 34 -16.57 2.30 6.89
N LYS A 35 -16.73 2.27 5.57
CA LYS A 35 -17.07 1.05 4.85
C LYS A 35 -15.83 0.15 4.73
N VAL A 36 -16.03 -1.18 4.87
CA VAL A 36 -14.99 -2.18 4.63
C VAL A 36 -15.57 -3.24 3.71
N THR A 37 -14.86 -3.60 2.63
CA THR A 37 -15.26 -4.65 1.69
C THR A 37 -14.14 -5.66 1.46
N LEU A 38 -14.54 -6.91 1.27
CA LEU A 38 -13.66 -7.96 0.77
C LEU A 38 -13.97 -8.14 -0.72
N ASP A 39 -13.06 -7.67 -1.56
CA ASP A 39 -13.26 -7.59 -3.01
C ASP A 39 -12.76 -8.83 -3.77
N GLY A 40 -12.25 -9.83 -3.02
CA GLY A 40 -11.80 -11.10 -3.58
C GLY A 40 -10.42 -11.01 -4.23
N CYS A 41 -10.17 -11.90 -5.19
CA CYS A 41 -8.91 -11.98 -5.91
C CYS A 41 -9.07 -11.34 -7.29
N LEU A 42 -8.36 -10.26 -7.53
CA LEU A 42 -8.27 -9.59 -8.82
C LEU A 42 -6.87 -9.82 -9.42
N SER A 43 -6.78 -9.90 -10.73
CA SER A 43 -5.50 -10.10 -11.44
C SER A 43 -5.45 -9.31 -12.74
N GLY A 44 -4.24 -9.16 -13.31
CA GLY A 44 -4.03 -8.50 -14.59
C GLY A 44 -4.61 -7.08 -14.63
N GLU A 45 -5.27 -6.74 -15.73
CA GLU A 45 -5.83 -5.41 -15.94
C GLU A 45 -6.95 -5.05 -14.95
N GLU A 46 -7.72 -6.03 -14.50
CA GLU A 46 -8.79 -5.81 -13.52
C GLU A 46 -8.21 -5.32 -12.19
N TYR A 47 -7.14 -5.95 -11.70
CA TYR A 47 -6.39 -5.51 -10.54
C TYR A 47 -5.86 -4.08 -10.72
N ILE A 48 -5.23 -3.79 -11.85
CA ILE A 48 -4.67 -2.47 -12.14
C ILE A 48 -5.76 -1.39 -12.14
N ARG A 49 -6.87 -1.62 -12.82
CA ARG A 49 -8.00 -0.68 -12.83
C ARG A 49 -8.57 -0.46 -11.44
N PHE A 50 -8.65 -1.53 -10.66
CA PHE A 50 -9.16 -1.45 -9.29
C PHE A 50 -8.25 -0.60 -8.40
N ILE A 51 -6.94 -0.88 -8.35
CA ILE A 51 -6.04 -0.10 -7.50
C ILE A 51 -5.94 1.35 -7.95
N GLN A 52 -6.03 1.64 -9.25
CA GLN A 52 -6.06 3.02 -9.77
C GLN A 52 -7.32 3.80 -9.37
N SER A 53 -8.38 3.13 -8.92
CA SER A 53 -9.57 3.76 -8.35
C SER A 53 -9.44 4.06 -6.85
N CYS A 54 -8.34 3.65 -6.23
CA CYS A 54 -8.03 3.90 -4.83
C CYS A 54 -7.09 5.10 -4.67
N ASP A 55 -7.18 5.80 -3.56
CA ASP A 55 -6.31 6.95 -3.25
C ASP A 55 -5.06 6.53 -2.49
N ILE A 56 -5.16 5.51 -1.63
CA ILE A 56 -4.12 5.10 -0.69
C ILE A 56 -3.87 3.60 -0.79
N GLY A 57 -2.61 3.22 -0.96
CA GLY A 57 -2.12 1.85 -0.82
C GLY A 57 -1.54 1.61 0.58
N LEU A 58 -2.02 0.59 1.28
CA LEU A 58 -1.56 0.27 2.63
C LEU A 58 -0.65 -0.95 2.63
N ASN A 59 0.57 -0.79 3.15
CA ASN A 59 1.51 -1.88 3.41
C ASN A 59 1.61 -2.16 4.91
N THR A 60 1.13 -3.34 5.32
CA THR A 60 1.14 -3.82 6.71
C THR A 60 2.10 -4.99 6.91
N GLN A 61 3.15 -5.08 6.10
CA GLN A 61 4.16 -6.13 6.21
C GLN A 61 4.82 -6.11 7.60
N ASN A 62 5.13 -7.30 8.15
CA ASN A 62 5.86 -7.36 9.41
C ASN A 62 7.25 -6.72 9.26
N PRO A 63 7.57 -5.62 9.99
CA PRO A 63 8.85 -4.91 9.84
C PRO A 63 10.06 -5.76 10.29
N ASN A 64 9.84 -6.75 11.15
CA ASN A 64 10.88 -7.63 11.70
C ASN A 64 11.00 -8.95 10.93
N ALA A 65 10.39 -9.09 9.78
CA ALA A 65 10.52 -10.30 8.99
C ALA A 65 11.92 -10.38 8.36
N ASP A 66 12.55 -11.56 8.44
CA ASP A 66 13.92 -11.79 7.97
C ASP A 66 14.10 -11.44 6.48
N PHE A 67 13.06 -11.63 5.68
CA PHE A 67 13.11 -11.30 4.24
C PHE A 67 13.18 -9.78 3.95
N ASN A 68 12.89 -8.91 4.92
CA ASN A 68 13.04 -7.47 4.72
C ASN A 68 14.50 -7.03 4.52
N ALA A 69 15.45 -7.86 4.95
CA ALA A 69 16.88 -7.60 4.72
C ALA A 69 17.33 -7.87 3.28
N THR A 70 16.57 -8.67 2.53
CA THR A 70 16.97 -9.18 1.20
C THR A 70 15.96 -8.88 0.11
N SER A 71 14.76 -8.41 0.44
CA SER A 71 13.72 -8.13 -0.55
C SER A 71 12.96 -6.85 -0.27
N PHE A 72 12.72 -6.10 -1.32
CA PHE A 72 11.90 -4.89 -1.26
C PHE A 72 10.41 -5.26 -1.38
N PRO A 73 9.49 -4.64 -0.61
CA PRO A 73 8.07 -4.92 -0.69
C PRO A 73 7.48 -4.52 -2.06
N SER A 74 7.26 -5.49 -2.93
CA SER A 74 6.78 -5.26 -4.30
C SER A 74 5.44 -4.52 -4.39
N LYS A 75 4.58 -4.66 -3.39
CA LYS A 75 3.30 -3.94 -3.31
C LYS A 75 3.48 -2.42 -3.27
N ILE A 76 4.54 -1.93 -2.60
CA ILE A 76 4.86 -0.50 -2.55
C ILE A 76 5.11 0.03 -3.95
N LEU A 77 5.95 -0.65 -4.74
CA LEU A 77 6.23 -0.26 -6.12
C LEU A 77 4.97 -0.31 -6.99
N SER A 78 4.15 -1.36 -6.82
CA SER A 78 2.88 -1.48 -7.52
C SER A 78 1.94 -0.32 -7.22
N TYR A 79 1.81 0.09 -5.97
CA TYR A 79 0.96 1.22 -5.58
C TYR A 79 1.50 2.55 -6.13
N LEU A 80 2.79 2.82 -5.95
CA LEU A 80 3.41 4.06 -6.44
C LEU A 80 3.33 4.19 -7.96
N SER A 81 3.60 3.12 -8.71
CA SER A 81 3.52 3.11 -10.17
C SER A 81 2.09 3.29 -10.70
N ASN A 82 1.09 3.01 -9.88
CA ASN A 82 -0.31 3.26 -10.19
C ASN A 82 -0.86 4.58 -9.64
N GLY A 83 -0.02 5.39 -8.99
CA GLY A 83 -0.35 6.75 -8.57
C GLY A 83 -0.94 6.87 -7.17
N LEU A 84 -0.96 5.79 -6.38
CA LEU A 84 -1.47 5.81 -5.02
C LEU A 84 -0.47 6.45 -4.06
N ARG A 85 -0.97 7.15 -3.07
CA ARG A 85 -0.20 7.49 -1.87
C ARG A 85 0.02 6.24 -1.04
N VAL A 86 1.25 5.97 -0.63
CA VAL A 86 1.55 4.73 0.09
C VAL A 86 1.78 5.01 1.57
N VAL A 87 1.01 4.30 2.40
CA VAL A 87 1.18 4.25 3.85
C VAL A 87 1.84 2.93 4.20
N SER A 88 2.97 2.95 4.90
CA SER A 88 3.73 1.76 5.25
C SER A 88 4.20 1.78 6.69
N VAL A 89 4.35 0.61 7.30
CA VAL A 89 5.19 0.48 8.47
C VAL A 89 6.63 0.87 8.10
N ARG A 90 7.38 1.41 9.05
CA ARG A 90 8.80 1.70 8.83
C ARG A 90 9.58 0.42 8.61
N ILE A 91 10.18 0.32 7.45
CA ILE A 91 11.14 -0.72 7.06
C ILE A 91 12.38 0.04 6.58
N PRO A 92 13.56 -0.13 7.19
CA PRO A 92 14.74 0.69 6.91
C PRO A 92 15.12 0.74 5.42
N VAL A 93 15.09 -0.39 4.72
CA VAL A 93 15.41 -0.43 3.29
C VAL A 93 14.44 0.39 2.42
N VAL A 94 13.19 0.53 2.84
CA VAL A 94 12.18 1.34 2.15
C VAL A 94 12.35 2.81 2.50
N GLU A 95 12.50 3.13 3.79
CA GLU A 95 12.60 4.50 4.27
C GLU A 95 13.85 5.22 3.74
N LEU A 96 14.98 4.50 3.66
CA LEU A 96 16.25 5.04 3.16
C LEU A 96 16.38 5.01 1.63
N SER A 97 15.44 4.40 0.94
CA SER A 97 15.43 4.38 -0.52
C SER A 97 14.96 5.72 -1.11
N GLU A 98 15.22 5.92 -2.40
CA GLU A 98 14.82 7.14 -3.12
C GLU A 98 13.29 7.39 -3.12
N ILE A 99 12.48 6.34 -2.96
CA ILE A 99 11.02 6.47 -2.85
C ILE A 99 10.54 6.76 -1.43
N GLY A 100 11.41 6.62 -0.41
CA GLY A 100 11.03 6.86 0.99
C GLY A 100 10.46 8.26 1.21
N GLY A 101 11.03 9.26 0.54
CA GLY A 101 10.58 10.66 0.64
C GLY A 101 9.18 10.95 0.12
N CYS A 102 8.59 10.06 -0.70
CA CYS A 102 7.23 10.22 -1.22
C CYS A 102 6.18 9.35 -0.50
N MET A 103 6.55 8.71 0.59
CA MET A 103 5.69 7.80 1.34
C MET A 103 5.32 8.35 2.72
N TYR A 104 4.31 7.75 3.31
CA TYR A 104 3.84 8.05 4.66
C TYR A 104 4.11 6.86 5.58
N PHE A 105 4.75 7.10 6.73
CA PHE A 105 5.19 6.02 7.61
C PHE A 105 4.50 6.05 8.97
N TYR A 106 4.16 4.86 9.48
CA TYR A 106 3.77 4.64 10.87
C TYR A 106 4.80 3.76 11.58
N ASN A 107 4.93 3.92 12.91
CA ASN A 107 5.99 3.24 13.68
C ASN A 107 5.56 1.87 14.17
N GLU A 108 4.34 1.74 14.67
CA GLU A 108 3.85 0.52 15.28
C GLU A 108 2.65 -0.03 14.52
N GLN A 109 2.60 -1.35 14.36
CA GLN A 109 1.47 -2.03 13.69
C GLN A 109 0.21 -2.04 14.57
N LYS A 110 -0.22 -0.86 14.97
CA LYS A 110 -1.45 -0.64 15.72
C LYS A 110 -2.48 0.07 14.84
N PRO A 111 -3.75 -0.35 14.86
CA PRO A 111 -4.81 0.28 14.05
C PRO A 111 -4.89 1.79 14.24
N GLU A 112 -4.65 2.27 15.46
CA GLU A 112 -4.70 3.70 15.81
C GLU A 112 -3.56 4.48 15.14
N GLU A 113 -2.35 3.94 15.09
CA GLU A 113 -1.19 4.56 14.45
C GLU A 113 -1.38 4.63 12.92
N ILE A 114 -1.87 3.55 12.32
CA ILE A 114 -2.20 3.51 10.90
C ILE A 114 -3.28 4.56 10.58
N ALA A 115 -4.35 4.59 11.36
CA ALA A 115 -5.43 5.55 11.17
C ALA A 115 -4.97 7.01 11.31
N LYS A 116 -4.11 7.32 12.28
CA LYS A 116 -3.53 8.66 12.46
C LYS A 116 -2.75 9.12 11.22
N VAL A 117 -1.97 8.23 10.62
CA VAL A 117 -1.19 8.57 9.42
C VAL A 117 -2.11 8.79 8.22
N ILE A 118 -3.07 7.89 8.00
CA ILE A 118 -4.04 8.03 6.90
C ILE A 118 -4.83 9.34 7.02
N LEU A 119 -5.29 9.70 8.22
CA LEU A 119 -6.10 10.90 8.45
C LEU A 119 -5.32 12.22 8.26
N LYS A 120 -4.00 12.19 8.23
CA LYS A 120 -3.15 13.37 7.94
C LYS A 120 -2.93 13.59 6.44
N ILE A 121 -3.28 12.62 5.60
CA ILE A 121 -3.08 12.72 4.16
C ILE A 121 -4.18 13.62 3.58
N ASP A 122 -3.78 14.74 2.98
CA ASP A 122 -4.68 15.52 2.13
C ASP A 122 -4.62 14.97 0.71
N ILE A 123 -5.69 14.32 0.29
CA ILE A 123 -5.81 13.73 -1.06
C ILE A 123 -5.89 14.79 -2.17
N ASN A 124 -6.16 16.06 -1.83
CA ASN A 124 -6.22 17.16 -2.79
C ASN A 124 -4.84 17.78 -3.05
N GLU A 125 -3.85 17.52 -2.20
CA GLU A 125 -2.48 17.94 -2.48
C GLU A 125 -1.94 17.22 -3.73
N PRO A 126 -1.19 17.93 -4.62
CA PRO A 126 -0.55 17.31 -5.77
C PRO A 126 0.37 16.15 -5.34
N TYR A 127 0.22 15.01 -6.00
CA TYR A 127 1.03 13.83 -5.73
C TYR A 127 1.31 13.07 -7.03
N ASN A 128 2.58 12.92 -7.36
CA ASN A 128 3.01 12.33 -8.63
C ASN A 128 4.04 11.20 -8.44
N SER A 129 3.63 10.13 -7.75
CA SER A 129 4.49 8.96 -7.56
C SER A 129 4.85 8.25 -8.85
N ARG A 130 4.00 8.31 -9.88
CA ARG A 130 4.28 7.70 -11.19
C ARG A 130 5.51 8.32 -11.86
N GLU A 131 5.67 9.62 -11.75
CA GLU A 131 6.85 10.31 -12.30
C GLU A 131 8.12 9.91 -11.58
N ILE A 132 8.08 9.80 -10.25
CA ILE A 132 9.20 9.32 -9.45
C ILE A 132 9.63 7.93 -9.91
N ILE A 133 8.69 6.98 -9.99
CA ILE A 133 8.98 5.62 -10.45
C ILE A 133 9.53 5.59 -11.88
N LYS A 134 8.97 6.41 -12.78
CA LYS A 134 9.45 6.51 -14.17
C LYS A 134 10.88 7.05 -14.23
N ASN A 135 11.21 8.04 -13.42
CA ASN A 135 12.57 8.60 -13.37
C ASN A 135 13.57 7.57 -12.85
N LEU A 136 13.22 6.80 -11.81
CA LEU A 136 14.05 5.71 -11.29
C LEU A 136 14.29 4.62 -12.33
N ASP A 137 13.26 4.20 -13.07
CA ASP A 137 13.38 3.23 -14.16
C ASP A 137 14.30 3.74 -15.28
N ASN A 138 14.20 5.02 -15.63
CA ASN A 138 15.08 5.63 -16.63
C ASN A 138 16.53 5.69 -16.16
N ASN A 139 16.78 6.10 -14.91
CA ASN A 139 18.12 6.15 -14.34
C ASN A 139 18.77 4.76 -14.33
N LEU A 140 18.03 3.74 -13.90
CA LEU A 140 18.51 2.35 -13.91
C LEU A 140 18.86 1.89 -15.32
N LYS A 141 18.05 2.22 -16.33
CA LYS A 141 18.35 1.86 -17.74
C LYS A 141 19.64 2.51 -18.24
N VAL A 142 19.91 3.77 -17.87
CA VAL A 142 21.14 4.47 -18.23
C VAL A 142 22.34 3.79 -17.57
N GLU A 143 22.29 3.57 -16.25
CA GLU A 143 23.38 2.92 -15.50
C GLU A 143 23.68 1.51 -16.03
N MET A 144 22.65 0.72 -16.32
CA MET A 144 22.83 -0.60 -16.93
C MET A 144 23.46 -0.53 -18.33
N GLY A 145 23.07 0.46 -19.13
CA GLY A 145 23.67 0.69 -20.45
C GLY A 145 25.17 1.02 -20.37
N GLU A 146 25.57 1.80 -19.38
CA GLU A 146 26.98 2.13 -19.13
C GLU A 146 27.78 0.93 -18.63
N LEU A 147 27.20 0.05 -17.81
CA LEU A 147 27.86 -1.15 -17.31
C LEU A 147 28.05 -2.23 -18.38
N LEU A 148 27.20 -2.23 -19.44
CA LEU A 148 27.23 -3.23 -20.51
C LEU A 148 27.97 -2.74 -21.77
N SER A 149 28.43 -1.51 -21.78
CA SER A 149 29.22 -0.93 -22.88
C SER A 149 30.71 -1.06 -22.64
#